data_902bba54ba63a964b0fb2d1c2ebb5b3d
#
_entry.id   902bba54ba63a964b0fb2d1c2ebb5b3d
#
_cell.length_a   1.000
_cell.length_b   1.000
_cell.length_c   1.000
_cell.angle_alpha   90.00
_cell.angle_beta   90.00
_cell.angle_gamma   90.00
#
_symmetry.space_group_name_H-M   'P 1'
#
loop_
_entity.id
_entity.type
_entity.pdbx_description
1 polymer ?
#
loop_
_entity_poly.entity_id
_entity_poly.type
_entity_poly.pdbx_seq_one_letter_code
_entity_poly.pdbx_strand_id
1 'polypeptide(L)'
;MKRKLIMLGAGLLAAASPMLAQTTAGGGAPDYRLPAAYIAMGIASGLCGIGQGKATASASEAMARNPGAVAAIRFALILGLVLIESLGLYTLVITYVAKAS
;
A
#
# COMPACT_ATOMS: atom_id res chain seq x y z
N MET A 1 22.12 7.99 -5.61
CA MET A 1 20.86 7.27 -5.30
C MET A 1 20.11 7.89 -4.12
N LYS A 2 20.73 8.10 -2.98
CA LYS A 2 20.07 8.66 -1.78
C LYS A 2 19.37 10.03 -2.01
N ARG A 3 20.01 10.94 -2.75
CA ARG A 3 19.41 12.27 -3.06
C ARG A 3 18.15 12.17 -3.94
N LYS A 4 18.11 11.23 -4.90
CA LYS A 4 16.94 11.01 -5.77
C LYS A 4 15.76 10.42 -4.99
N LEU A 5 16.02 9.52 -4.06
CA LEU A 5 15.02 8.95 -3.15
C LEU A 5 14.44 10.00 -2.20
N ILE A 6 15.28 10.88 -1.67
CA ILE A 6 14.86 11.99 -0.80
C ILE A 6 14.01 13.01 -1.60
N MET A 7 14.39 13.31 -2.83
CA MET A 7 13.62 14.20 -3.71
C MET A 7 12.28 13.60 -4.15
N LEU A 8 12.22 12.29 -4.41
CA LEU A 8 10.97 11.57 -4.68
C LEU A 8 10.05 11.54 -3.46
N GLY A 9 10.60 11.29 -2.27
CA GLY A 9 9.84 11.34 -1.01
C GLY A 9 9.32 12.73 -0.68
N ALA A 10 10.14 13.76 -0.88
CA ALA A 10 9.74 15.16 -0.70
C ALA A 10 8.68 15.59 -1.73
N GLY A 11 8.78 15.13 -2.98
CA GLY A 11 7.79 15.38 -4.03
C GLY A 11 6.43 14.75 -3.73
N LEU A 12 6.42 13.51 -3.21
CA LEU A 12 5.19 12.83 -2.77
C LEU A 12 4.55 13.52 -1.54
N LEU A 13 5.35 13.99 -0.59
CA LEU A 13 4.88 14.77 0.55
C LEU A 13 4.33 16.15 0.12
N ALA A 14 4.97 16.81 -0.83
CA ALA A 14 4.51 18.08 -1.38
C ALA A 14 3.19 17.92 -2.18
N ALA A 15 3.00 16.81 -2.88
CA ALA A 15 1.75 16.51 -3.59
C ALA A 15 0.58 16.22 -2.63
N ALA A 16 0.84 15.77 -1.41
CA ALA A 16 -0.17 15.59 -0.36
C ALA A 16 -0.55 16.90 0.35
N SER A 17 0.24 17.96 0.20
CA SER A 17 0.05 19.26 0.90
C SER A 17 -1.28 19.97 0.57
N PRO A 18 -1.80 19.96 -0.68
CA PRO A 18 -3.10 20.59 -0.97
C PRO A 18 -4.25 19.92 -0.23
N MET A 19 -4.15 18.64 0.07
CA MET A 19 -5.17 17.90 0.78
C MET A 19 -5.23 18.27 2.28
N LEU A 20 -4.08 18.59 2.87
CA LEU A 20 -3.98 19.11 4.24
C LEU A 20 -4.51 20.54 4.35
N ALA A 21 -4.35 21.37 3.31
CA ALA A 21 -4.82 22.75 3.29
C ALA A 21 -6.35 22.86 3.19
N GLN A 22 -7.04 21.89 2.59
CA GLN A 22 -8.50 21.91 2.49
C GLN A 22 -9.23 21.63 3.81
N THR A 23 -8.56 21.00 4.78
CA THR A 23 -9.14 20.70 6.10
C THR A 23 -9.15 21.91 7.06
N THR A 24 -8.44 22.98 6.73
CA THR A 24 -8.31 24.18 7.57
C THR A 24 -9.30 25.30 7.23
N ALA A 25 -10.08 25.16 6.14
CA ALA A 25 -10.98 26.22 5.65
C ALA A 25 -12.30 26.37 6.43
N GLY A 26 -12.55 25.57 7.44
CA GLY A 26 -13.84 25.48 8.15
C GLY A 26 -13.84 25.96 9.62
N GLY A 27 -13.00 26.88 10.06
CA GLY A 27 -13.15 27.60 11.36
C GLY A 27 -13.21 26.75 12.66
N GLY A 28 -13.05 25.43 12.59
CA GLY A 28 -12.95 24.49 13.70
C GLY A 28 -11.54 23.93 13.86
N ALA A 29 -11.28 23.18 14.95
CA ALA A 29 -10.03 22.45 15.10
C ALA A 29 -9.80 21.55 13.87
N PRO A 30 -8.56 21.49 13.31
CA PRO A 30 -8.29 20.72 12.10
C PRO A 30 -8.61 19.24 12.33
N ASP A 31 -9.50 18.69 11.49
CA ASP A 31 -9.81 17.26 11.50
C ASP A 31 -8.77 16.50 10.70
N TYR A 32 -7.88 15.83 11.40
CA TYR A 32 -6.80 15.03 10.81
C TYR A 32 -7.22 13.58 10.44
N ARG A 33 -8.46 13.17 10.73
CA ARG A 33 -8.92 11.78 10.52
C ARG A 33 -8.86 11.40 9.05
N LEU A 34 -9.37 12.26 8.19
CA LEU A 34 -9.41 11.99 6.75
C LEU A 34 -8.01 11.96 6.12
N PRO A 35 -7.13 12.96 6.33
CA PRO A 35 -5.75 12.88 5.87
C PRO A 35 -4.99 11.66 6.41
N ALA A 36 -5.15 11.36 7.69
CA ALA A 36 -4.51 10.20 8.30
C ALA A 36 -4.98 8.88 7.66
N ALA A 37 -6.28 8.74 7.36
CA ALA A 37 -6.82 7.58 6.69
C ALA A 37 -6.24 7.39 5.28
N TYR A 38 -6.10 8.45 4.50
CA TYR A 38 -5.50 8.36 3.17
C TYR A 38 -4.02 8.01 3.22
N ILE A 39 -3.26 8.57 4.16
CA ILE A 39 -1.84 8.24 4.35
C ILE A 39 -1.69 6.78 4.77
N ALA A 40 -2.47 6.34 5.75
CA ALA A 40 -2.46 4.95 6.22
C ALA A 40 -2.78 3.97 5.08
N MET A 41 -3.79 4.28 4.27
CA MET A 41 -4.18 3.47 3.12
C MET A 41 -3.10 3.44 2.04
N GLY A 42 -2.46 4.59 1.77
CA GLY A 42 -1.35 4.68 0.81
C GLY A 42 -0.14 3.85 1.24
N ILE A 43 0.21 3.88 2.53
CA ILE A 43 1.30 3.07 3.09
C ILE A 43 0.95 1.59 3.02
N ALA A 44 -0.25 1.21 3.46
CA ALA A 44 -0.67 -0.19 3.46
C ALA A 44 -0.68 -0.79 2.06
N SER A 45 -1.30 -0.13 1.08
CA SER A 45 -1.35 -0.60 -0.30
C SER A 45 0.03 -0.62 -0.96
N GLY A 46 0.88 0.36 -0.69
CA GLY A 46 2.26 0.39 -1.17
C GLY A 46 3.09 -0.79 -0.66
N LEU A 47 3.00 -1.11 0.63
CA LEU A 47 3.70 -2.25 1.24
C LEU A 47 3.14 -3.59 0.74
N CYS A 48 1.82 -3.72 0.59
CA CYS A 48 1.20 -4.89 -0.02
C CYS A 48 1.69 -5.08 -1.46
N GLY A 49 1.74 -4.01 -2.26
CA GLY A 49 2.25 -4.06 -3.64
C GLY A 49 3.72 -4.50 -3.72
N ILE A 50 4.57 -4.02 -2.82
CA ILE A 50 5.97 -4.48 -2.73
C ILE A 50 6.03 -5.96 -2.37
N GLY A 51 5.23 -6.41 -1.41
CA GLY A 51 5.15 -7.82 -1.02
C GLY A 51 4.70 -8.71 -2.18
N GLN A 52 3.65 -8.32 -2.88
CA GLN A 52 3.15 -9.02 -4.07
C GLN A 52 4.18 -9.07 -5.19
N GLY A 53 4.86 -7.96 -5.46
CA GLY A 53 5.91 -7.88 -6.47
C GLY A 53 7.07 -8.84 -6.17
N LYS A 54 7.54 -8.88 -4.93
CA LYS A 54 8.59 -9.81 -4.49
C LYS A 54 8.15 -11.28 -4.59
N ALA A 55 6.95 -11.58 -4.13
CA ALA A 55 6.40 -12.94 -4.21
C ALA A 55 6.28 -13.42 -5.66
N THR A 56 5.78 -12.56 -6.55
CA THR A 56 5.63 -12.87 -7.97
C THR A 56 6.98 -13.07 -8.65
N ALA A 57 7.97 -12.21 -8.39
CA ALA A 57 9.30 -12.34 -8.96
C ALA A 57 9.97 -13.66 -8.53
N SER A 58 9.93 -13.96 -7.21
CA SER A 58 10.50 -15.20 -6.68
C SER A 58 9.80 -16.44 -7.22
N ALA A 59 8.48 -16.42 -7.34
CA ALA A 59 7.72 -17.54 -7.91
C ALA A 59 8.03 -17.75 -9.39
N SER A 60 8.20 -16.68 -10.16
CA SER A 60 8.56 -16.76 -11.58
C SER A 60 9.93 -17.41 -11.78
N GLU A 61 10.92 -17.03 -10.98
CA GLU A 61 12.23 -17.69 -10.99
C GLU A 61 12.16 -19.16 -10.58
N ALA A 62 11.39 -19.48 -9.56
CA ALA A 62 11.22 -20.86 -9.11
C ALA A 62 10.55 -21.74 -10.16
N MET A 63 9.55 -21.23 -10.87
CA MET A 63 8.88 -21.92 -11.97
C MET A 63 9.83 -22.15 -13.15
N ALA A 64 10.68 -21.18 -13.47
CA ALA A 64 11.68 -21.30 -14.53
C ALA A 64 12.72 -22.38 -14.24
N ARG A 65 13.11 -22.51 -12.96
CA ARG A 65 14.11 -23.52 -12.53
C ARG A 65 13.50 -24.91 -12.33
N ASN A 66 12.20 -25.00 -12.11
CA ASN A 66 11.52 -26.26 -11.73
C ASN A 66 10.22 -26.46 -12.51
N PRO A 67 10.29 -26.76 -13.81
CA PRO A 67 9.08 -26.87 -14.64
C PRO A 67 8.10 -27.96 -14.17
N GLY A 68 8.57 -28.97 -13.44
CA GLY A 68 7.70 -30.01 -12.85
C GLY A 68 6.88 -29.53 -11.63
N ALA A 69 7.27 -28.44 -10.98
CA ALA A 69 6.61 -27.90 -9.78
C ALA A 69 5.73 -26.67 -10.05
N VAL A 70 5.54 -26.29 -11.29
CA VAL A 70 4.82 -25.07 -11.69
C VAL A 70 3.43 -24.99 -11.08
N ALA A 71 2.67 -26.08 -11.05
CA ALA A 71 1.33 -26.11 -10.49
C ALA A 71 1.30 -25.80 -8.99
N ALA A 72 2.21 -26.41 -8.22
CA ALA A 72 2.32 -26.20 -6.78
C ALA A 72 2.78 -24.78 -6.45
N ILE A 73 3.78 -24.27 -7.18
CA ILE A 73 4.31 -22.90 -7.01
C ILE A 73 3.23 -21.88 -7.33
N ARG A 74 2.47 -22.09 -8.41
CA ARG A 74 1.36 -21.19 -8.79
C ARG A 74 0.27 -21.17 -7.73
N PHE A 75 -0.11 -22.33 -7.21
CA PHE A 75 -1.11 -22.40 -6.14
C PHE A 75 -0.67 -21.65 -4.88
N ALA A 76 0.56 -21.87 -4.42
CA ALA A 76 1.13 -21.18 -3.28
C ALA A 76 1.23 -19.66 -3.51
N LEU A 77 1.61 -19.24 -4.73
CA LEU A 77 1.67 -17.83 -5.12
C LEU A 77 0.28 -17.18 -5.03
N ILE A 78 -0.73 -17.77 -5.64
CA ILE A 78 -2.09 -17.22 -5.66
C ILE A 78 -2.62 -17.10 -4.22
N LEU A 79 -2.44 -18.12 -3.40
CA LEU A 79 -2.85 -18.10 -2.01
C LEU A 79 -2.15 -16.97 -1.22
N GLY A 80 -0.84 -16.81 -1.41
CA GLY A 80 -0.05 -15.76 -0.78
C GLY A 80 -0.49 -14.35 -1.23
N LEU A 81 -0.75 -14.17 -2.52
CA LEU A 81 -1.22 -12.88 -3.06
C LEU A 81 -2.59 -12.50 -2.50
N VAL A 82 -3.52 -13.46 -2.39
CA VAL A 82 -4.85 -13.23 -1.79
C VAL A 82 -4.76 -12.83 -0.32
N LEU A 83 -3.87 -13.47 0.44
CA LEU A 83 -3.66 -13.12 1.85
C LEU A 83 -3.06 -11.73 2.01
N ILE A 84 -2.10 -11.35 1.16
CA ILE A 84 -1.52 -9.99 1.15
C ILE A 84 -2.60 -8.96 0.81
N GLU A 85 -3.43 -9.22 -0.21
CA GLU A 85 -4.54 -8.33 -0.60
C GLU A 85 -5.56 -8.16 0.53
N SER A 86 -5.84 -9.22 1.29
CA SER A 86 -6.74 -9.16 2.44
C SER A 86 -6.26 -8.18 3.50
N LEU A 87 -4.96 -8.05 3.73
CA LEU A 87 -4.39 -7.05 4.65
C LEU A 87 -4.69 -5.62 4.19
N GLY A 88 -4.63 -5.36 2.88
CA GLY A 88 -5.04 -4.09 2.30
C GLY A 88 -6.52 -3.80 2.53
N LEU A 89 -7.37 -4.80 2.35
CA LEU A 89 -8.82 -4.69 2.61
C LEU A 89 -9.13 -4.43 4.09
N TYR A 90 -8.42 -5.09 5.01
CA TYR A 90 -8.58 -4.79 6.44
C TYR A 90 -8.21 -3.35 6.77
N THR A 91 -7.13 -2.84 6.20
CA THR A 91 -6.73 -1.43 6.38
C THR A 91 -7.81 -0.49 5.81
N LEU A 92 -8.37 -0.80 4.64
CA LEU A 92 -9.46 -0.04 4.04
C LEU A 92 -10.68 0.03 4.97
N VAL A 93 -11.09 -1.10 5.53
CA VAL A 93 -12.24 -1.16 6.46
C VAL A 93 -11.97 -0.35 7.72
N ILE A 94 -10.78 -0.52 8.33
CA ILE A 94 -10.41 0.20 9.54
C ILE A 94 -10.36 1.71 9.29
N THR A 95 -9.76 2.14 8.19
CA THR A 95 -9.68 3.59 7.86
C THR A 95 -11.05 4.16 7.53
N TYR A 96 -11.94 3.39 6.91
CA TYR A 96 -13.32 3.81 6.64
C TYR A 96 -14.12 4.00 7.93
N VAL A 97 -14.04 3.04 8.85
CA VAL A 97 -14.72 3.11 10.16
C VAL A 97 -14.17 4.28 10.99
N ALA A 98 -12.85 4.44 11.06
CA ALA A 98 -12.21 5.53 11.80
C ALA A 98 -12.56 6.92 11.25
N LYS A 99 -12.85 7.03 9.95
CA LYS A 99 -13.33 8.26 9.32
C LYS A 99 -14.78 8.57 9.71
N ALA A 100 -15.62 7.53 9.86
CA ALA A 100 -17.06 7.68 10.10
C ALA A 100 -17.40 7.96 11.58
N SER A 101 -16.47 7.67 12.51
CA SER A 101 -16.62 7.93 13.95
C SER A 101 -16.09 9.31 14.34
#